data_b7a3b921927fbbfdcf72a72f13791c1c
#
_entry.id   b7a3b921927fbbfdcf72a72f13791c1c
#
_cell.length_a   1.000
_cell.length_b   1.000
_cell.length_c   1.000
_cell.angle_alpha   90.00
_cell.angle_beta   90.00
_cell.angle_gamma   90.00
#
_symmetry.space_group_name_H-M   'P 1'
#
loop_
_entity.id
_entity.type
_entity.pdbx_description
1 polymer ?
#
loop_
_entity_poly.entity_id
_entity_poly.type
_entity_poly.pdbx_seq_one_letter_code
_entity_poly.pdbx_strand_id
1 'polypeptide(L)'
;VREELIDVSQAIKGFEGFIGSWYIADDKSMIFDVGPPRSARYLIDALDDKGIKKVDYIFLTHIHIDHAGGLAELLAYFPMACAVCHRKGIRHLTDPSDLWLNSKEVLGKTAEAYGMPKPVARNRVIAHDELMIDDVLVLETPGHAAHHLSFCYKDRLFAGEAAGIHLIIKGSEYMRPATPPVYFFESSVRSIEILSKLDDMPIYFPHFGKGESSHRHLRNYLDQLNLWKNEIHNQIHLGTDDIIERCLHEFLDKDVRLKAFDKMTEENKIREKADLELCINGFFKAVSSL
;
A
#
# COMPACT_ATOMS: atom_id res chain seq x y z
N VAL A 1 -11.36 -18.91 -11.40
CA VAL A 1 -10.28 -18.12 -10.78
C VAL A 1 -10.22 -18.43 -9.30
N ARG A 2 -9.04 -18.72 -8.77
CA ARG A 2 -8.79 -18.81 -7.34
C ARG A 2 -8.29 -17.45 -6.83
N GLU A 3 -8.88 -16.96 -5.74
CA GLU A 3 -8.58 -15.67 -5.15
C GLU A 3 -8.42 -15.84 -3.63
N GLU A 4 -7.28 -15.41 -3.09
CA GLU A 4 -6.97 -15.54 -1.67
C GLU A 4 -6.33 -14.24 -1.15
N LEU A 5 -6.87 -13.71 -0.06
CA LEU A 5 -6.18 -12.69 0.74
C LEU A 5 -5.43 -13.40 1.88
N ILE A 6 -4.16 -13.17 1.97
CA ILE A 6 -3.29 -13.75 3.00
C ILE A 6 -2.81 -12.64 3.92
N ASP A 7 -3.11 -12.77 5.22
CA ASP A 7 -2.61 -11.84 6.23
C ASP A 7 -1.09 -12.05 6.41
N VAL A 8 -0.34 -11.01 6.12
CA VAL A 8 1.12 -10.97 6.27
C VAL A 8 1.54 -9.92 7.31
N SER A 9 0.60 -9.50 8.13
CA SER A 9 0.84 -8.57 9.23
C SER A 9 1.84 -9.15 10.22
N GLN A 10 2.53 -8.27 10.95
CA GLN A 10 3.46 -8.69 11.97
C GLN A 10 2.73 -9.25 13.19
N ALA A 11 3.31 -10.26 13.85
CA ALA A 11 2.82 -10.79 15.13
C ALA A 11 3.08 -9.80 16.30
N ILE A 12 2.65 -8.56 16.12
CA ILE A 12 2.76 -7.46 17.08
C ILE A 12 1.35 -6.95 17.33
N LYS A 13 0.99 -6.73 18.59
CA LYS A 13 -0.32 -6.18 18.95
C LYS A 13 -0.60 -4.88 18.19
N GLY A 14 -1.77 -4.79 17.60
CA GLY A 14 -2.21 -3.65 16.82
C GLY A 14 -1.88 -3.72 15.32
N PHE A 15 -1.18 -4.78 14.86
CA PHE A 15 -0.86 -5.01 13.44
C PHE A 15 -1.70 -6.12 12.80
N GLU A 16 -2.58 -6.76 13.53
CA GLU A 16 -3.44 -7.82 13.02
C GLU A 16 -4.37 -7.29 11.92
N GLY A 17 -4.43 -7.99 10.79
CA GLY A 17 -5.29 -7.61 9.66
C GLY A 17 -4.93 -6.26 9.05
N PHE A 18 -3.64 -5.89 9.02
CA PHE A 18 -3.18 -4.60 8.53
C PHE A 18 -2.46 -4.68 7.17
N ILE A 19 -1.64 -5.70 6.95
CA ILE A 19 -0.93 -5.91 5.70
C ILE A 19 -1.37 -7.24 5.10
N GLY A 20 -1.81 -7.22 3.85
CA GLY A 20 -2.28 -8.39 3.10
C GLY A 20 -1.49 -8.60 1.82
N SER A 21 -1.38 -9.87 1.41
CA SER A 21 -0.87 -10.28 0.12
C SER A 21 -2.01 -10.94 -0.65
N TRP A 22 -2.24 -10.52 -1.89
CA TRP A 22 -3.25 -11.13 -2.74
C TRP A 22 -2.62 -12.21 -3.63
N TYR A 23 -3.17 -13.42 -3.55
CA TYR A 23 -2.86 -14.49 -4.50
C TYR A 23 -4.03 -14.67 -5.46
N ILE A 24 -3.72 -14.66 -6.76
CA ILE A 24 -4.68 -14.90 -7.84
C ILE A 24 -4.15 -16.03 -8.72
N ALA A 25 -4.97 -17.03 -8.98
CA ALA A 25 -4.65 -18.09 -9.94
C ALA A 25 -5.79 -18.29 -10.93
N ASP A 26 -5.41 -18.21 -12.19
CA ASP A 26 -6.21 -18.51 -13.34
C ASP A 26 -5.27 -19.19 -14.37
N ASP A 27 -5.07 -18.64 -15.57
CA ASP A 27 -4.06 -19.09 -16.53
C ASP A 27 -2.63 -18.92 -16.01
N LYS A 28 -2.43 -17.90 -15.17
CA LYS A 28 -1.19 -17.62 -14.43
C LYS A 28 -1.46 -17.57 -12.95
N SER A 29 -0.45 -17.92 -12.16
CA SER A 29 -0.47 -17.75 -10.70
C SER A 29 0.34 -16.52 -10.31
N MET A 30 -0.30 -15.59 -9.61
CA MET A 30 0.24 -14.27 -9.33
C MET A 30 0.08 -13.92 -7.86
N ILE A 31 1.06 -13.19 -7.34
CA ILE A 31 1.00 -12.56 -6.01
C ILE A 31 1.10 -11.04 -6.21
N PHE A 32 0.29 -10.28 -5.50
CA PHE A 32 0.34 -8.82 -5.45
C PHE A 32 0.77 -8.38 -4.05
N ASP A 33 1.93 -7.74 -3.98
CA ASP A 33 2.70 -7.39 -2.79
C ASP A 33 3.00 -8.60 -1.89
N VAL A 34 4.11 -8.58 -1.19
CA VAL A 34 4.62 -9.74 -0.43
C VAL A 34 4.79 -9.47 1.07
N GLY A 35 4.51 -8.24 1.48
CA GLY A 35 4.68 -7.86 2.87
C GLY A 35 6.13 -7.62 3.29
N PRO A 36 6.33 -7.35 4.60
CA PRO A 36 7.64 -7.13 5.19
C PRO A 36 8.54 -8.36 5.16
N PRO A 37 9.87 -8.19 5.31
CA PRO A 37 10.82 -9.31 5.30
C PRO A 37 10.49 -10.41 6.33
N ARG A 38 10.14 -10.03 7.55
CA ARG A 38 9.83 -11.01 8.62
C ARG A 38 8.49 -11.71 8.42
N SER A 39 7.60 -11.18 7.58
CA SER A 39 6.34 -11.83 7.23
C SER A 39 6.48 -12.84 6.09
N ALA A 40 7.59 -12.85 5.35
CA ALA A 40 7.76 -13.72 4.19
C ALA A 40 7.52 -15.21 4.55
N ARG A 41 7.92 -15.64 5.74
CA ARG A 41 7.70 -17.00 6.20
C ARG A 41 6.21 -17.30 6.38
N TYR A 42 5.45 -16.38 6.95
CA TYR A 42 4.00 -16.54 7.11
C TYR A 42 3.28 -16.64 5.77
N LEU A 43 3.69 -15.82 4.80
CA LEU A 43 3.14 -15.92 3.44
C LEU A 43 3.46 -17.26 2.79
N ILE A 44 4.71 -17.73 2.88
CA ILE A 44 5.13 -19.04 2.34
C ILE A 44 4.33 -20.17 2.97
N ASP A 45 4.24 -20.20 4.30
CA ASP A 45 3.53 -21.26 5.04
C ASP A 45 2.03 -21.26 4.66
N ALA A 46 1.39 -20.07 4.58
CA ALA A 46 -0.01 -19.94 4.17
C ALA A 46 -0.25 -20.41 2.73
N LEU A 47 0.69 -20.13 1.81
CA LEU A 47 0.61 -20.62 0.44
C LEU A 47 0.76 -22.16 0.39
N ASP A 48 1.67 -22.71 1.19
CA ASP A 48 1.89 -24.16 1.30
C ASP A 48 0.68 -24.89 1.88
N ASP A 49 0.09 -24.36 2.95
CA ASP A 49 -1.12 -24.91 3.59
C ASP A 49 -2.31 -24.93 2.62
N LYS A 50 -2.35 -23.96 1.71
CA LYS A 50 -3.35 -23.90 0.64
C LYS A 50 -2.99 -24.76 -0.57
N GLY A 51 -1.88 -25.50 -0.56
CA GLY A 51 -1.40 -26.34 -1.64
C GLY A 51 -0.86 -25.57 -2.86
N ILE A 52 -0.48 -24.32 -2.69
CA ILE A 52 0.05 -23.47 -3.77
C ILE A 52 1.56 -23.74 -3.89
N LYS A 53 1.95 -24.49 -4.92
CA LYS A 53 3.33 -24.92 -5.14
C LYS A 53 4.03 -24.17 -6.28
N LYS A 54 3.30 -23.31 -7.00
CA LYS A 54 3.81 -22.55 -8.13
C LYS A 54 3.30 -21.13 -8.09
N VAL A 55 4.19 -20.18 -8.32
CA VAL A 55 3.89 -18.78 -8.59
C VAL A 55 4.65 -18.41 -9.88
N ASP A 56 3.97 -17.79 -10.83
CA ASP A 56 4.57 -17.34 -12.08
C ASP A 56 5.12 -15.91 -11.93
N TYR A 57 4.32 -15.02 -11.32
CA TYR A 57 4.67 -13.61 -11.17
C TYR A 57 4.38 -13.07 -9.76
N ILE A 58 5.24 -12.16 -9.32
CA ILE A 58 5.05 -11.37 -8.11
C ILE A 58 5.01 -9.90 -8.54
N PHE A 59 3.84 -9.28 -8.46
CA PHE A 59 3.62 -7.88 -8.80
C PHE A 59 3.80 -7.02 -7.56
N LEU A 60 4.65 -6.01 -7.64
CA LEU A 60 4.87 -5.05 -6.57
C LEU A 60 4.23 -3.72 -6.96
N THR A 61 3.26 -3.27 -6.16
CA THR A 61 2.64 -1.97 -6.37
C THR A 61 3.68 -0.86 -6.21
N HIS A 62 4.56 -1.02 -5.25
CA HIS A 62 5.72 -0.17 -5.05
C HIS A 62 6.76 -0.88 -4.17
N ILE A 63 7.88 -0.22 -3.87
CA ILE A 63 8.99 -0.91 -3.20
C ILE A 63 9.15 -0.55 -1.71
N HIS A 64 8.14 0.04 -1.06
CA HIS A 64 8.22 0.21 0.38
C HIS A 64 8.35 -1.14 1.09
N ILE A 65 8.96 -1.11 2.28
CA ILE A 65 9.40 -2.31 2.97
C ILE A 65 8.27 -3.26 3.35
N ASP A 66 7.09 -2.72 3.58
CA ASP A 66 5.86 -3.46 3.94
C ASP A 66 5.13 -4.06 2.73
N HIS A 67 5.56 -3.73 1.49
CA HIS A 67 5.03 -4.29 0.26
C HIS A 67 6.03 -5.22 -0.44
N ALA A 68 7.29 -4.82 -0.48
CA ALA A 68 8.32 -5.51 -1.25
C ALA A 68 9.39 -6.22 -0.40
N GLY A 69 9.37 -6.03 0.92
CA GLY A 69 10.47 -6.44 1.79
C GLY A 69 10.75 -7.93 1.81
N GLY A 70 9.71 -8.76 1.71
CA GLY A 70 9.81 -10.22 1.72
C GLY A 70 10.14 -10.85 0.36
N LEU A 71 10.41 -10.04 -0.68
CA LEU A 71 10.53 -10.53 -2.06
C LEU A 71 11.65 -11.56 -2.25
N ALA A 72 12.81 -11.35 -1.61
CA ALA A 72 13.95 -12.24 -1.78
C ALA A 72 13.64 -13.67 -1.28
N GLU A 73 12.94 -13.77 -0.17
CA GLU A 73 12.50 -15.05 0.41
C GLU A 73 11.50 -15.75 -0.51
N LEU A 74 10.52 -15.02 -1.03
CA LEU A 74 9.51 -15.57 -1.94
C LEU A 74 10.15 -16.06 -3.26
N LEU A 75 11.06 -15.30 -3.84
CA LEU A 75 11.77 -15.70 -5.06
C LEU A 75 12.71 -16.89 -4.83
N ALA A 76 13.27 -17.04 -3.63
CA ALA A 76 14.04 -18.23 -3.26
C ALA A 76 13.14 -19.46 -3.14
N TYR A 77 11.95 -19.29 -2.58
CA TYR A 77 10.98 -20.37 -2.39
C TYR A 77 10.31 -20.79 -3.73
N PHE A 78 9.98 -19.82 -4.58
CA PHE A 78 9.43 -20.04 -5.92
C PHE A 78 10.49 -19.75 -7.00
N PRO A 79 11.38 -20.71 -7.32
CA PRO A 79 12.54 -20.45 -8.17
C PRO A 79 12.18 -20.08 -9.61
N MET A 80 10.96 -20.39 -10.06
CA MET A 80 10.50 -20.04 -11.42
C MET A 80 9.75 -18.70 -11.48
N ALA A 81 9.40 -18.10 -10.33
CA ALA A 81 8.73 -16.81 -10.31
C ALA A 81 9.63 -15.66 -10.75
N CYS A 82 9.06 -14.64 -11.38
CA CYS A 82 9.70 -13.36 -11.60
C CYS A 82 8.92 -12.25 -10.89
N ALA A 83 9.64 -11.28 -10.35
CA ALA A 83 9.02 -10.08 -9.80
C ALA A 83 8.82 -9.02 -10.88
N VAL A 84 7.72 -8.26 -10.80
CA VAL A 84 7.44 -7.11 -11.65
C VAL A 84 7.34 -5.88 -10.78
N CYS A 85 8.10 -4.84 -11.08
CA CYS A 85 8.05 -3.58 -10.36
C CYS A 85 8.33 -2.38 -11.26
N HIS A 86 8.08 -1.19 -10.77
CA HIS A 86 8.48 0.04 -11.46
C HIS A 86 9.99 0.07 -11.71
N ARG A 87 10.41 0.46 -12.92
CA ARG A 87 11.83 0.50 -13.33
C ARG A 87 12.74 1.22 -12.31
N LYS A 88 12.27 2.33 -11.74
CA LYS A 88 13.00 3.09 -10.70
C LYS A 88 13.22 2.29 -9.41
N GLY A 89 12.37 1.31 -9.10
CA GLY A 89 12.45 0.48 -7.90
C GLY A 89 13.53 -0.60 -7.97
N ILE A 90 13.91 -1.04 -9.17
CA ILE A 90 14.80 -2.21 -9.37
C ILE A 90 16.11 -2.08 -8.59
N ARG A 91 16.75 -0.91 -8.64
CA ARG A 91 18.03 -0.69 -7.95
C ARG A 91 17.92 -0.93 -6.44
N HIS A 92 16.80 -0.55 -5.84
CA HIS A 92 16.55 -0.71 -4.40
C HIS A 92 16.15 -2.14 -4.01
N LEU A 93 15.68 -2.95 -4.96
CA LEU A 93 15.47 -4.38 -4.77
C LEU A 93 16.78 -5.16 -4.90
N THR A 94 17.69 -4.73 -5.79
CA THR A 94 19.00 -5.37 -5.99
C THR A 94 20.04 -4.96 -4.96
N ASP A 95 19.93 -3.75 -4.43
CA ASP A 95 20.67 -3.25 -3.26
C ASP A 95 19.70 -2.49 -2.34
N PRO A 96 19.16 -3.15 -1.31
CA PRO A 96 18.17 -2.56 -0.43
C PRO A 96 18.75 -1.66 0.68
N SER A 97 20.03 -1.31 0.63
CA SER A 97 20.70 -0.52 1.68
C SER A 97 20.03 0.84 1.91
N ASP A 98 19.78 1.59 0.84
CA ASP A 98 19.11 2.89 0.91
C ASP A 98 17.65 2.73 1.36
N LEU A 99 16.96 1.72 0.82
CA LEU A 99 15.58 1.42 1.21
C LEU A 99 15.48 1.17 2.72
N TRP A 100 16.41 0.38 3.27
CA TRP A 100 16.44 0.09 4.69
C TRP A 100 16.74 1.32 5.54
N LEU A 101 17.73 2.15 5.15
CA LEU A 101 18.07 3.38 5.86
C LEU A 101 16.89 4.35 5.90
N ASN A 102 16.25 4.60 4.76
CA ASN A 102 15.08 5.48 4.65
C ASN A 102 13.87 4.92 5.44
N SER A 103 13.65 3.61 5.39
CA SER A 103 12.57 2.98 6.17
C SER A 103 12.78 3.16 7.68
N LYS A 104 14.01 3.04 8.17
CA LYS A 104 14.33 3.30 9.60
C LYS A 104 14.11 4.76 9.98
N GLU A 105 14.49 5.69 9.11
CA GLU A 105 14.28 7.12 9.36
C GLU A 105 12.79 7.46 9.48
N VAL A 106 11.96 6.90 8.61
CA VAL A 106 10.51 7.22 8.53
C VAL A 106 9.70 6.44 9.56
N LEU A 107 9.93 5.13 9.68
CA LEU A 107 9.10 4.21 10.46
C LEU A 107 9.70 3.84 11.84
N GLY A 108 10.96 4.17 12.08
CA GLY A 108 11.62 3.90 13.35
C GLY A 108 11.53 2.42 13.78
N LYS A 109 10.96 2.18 14.97
CA LYS A 109 10.78 0.83 15.53
C LYS A 109 9.93 -0.10 14.67
N THR A 110 9.01 0.43 13.88
CA THR A 110 8.19 -0.36 12.95
C THR A 110 9.06 -0.96 11.85
N ALA A 111 10.02 -0.19 11.29
CA ALA A 111 10.97 -0.74 10.33
C ALA A 111 11.82 -1.87 10.94
N GLU A 112 12.29 -1.71 12.18
CA GLU A 112 13.03 -2.77 12.90
C GLU A 112 12.17 -4.03 13.10
N ALA A 113 10.89 -3.85 13.38
CA ALA A 113 9.93 -4.95 13.49
C ALA A 113 9.70 -5.66 12.15
N TYR A 114 9.67 -4.93 11.05
CA TYR A 114 9.55 -5.48 9.70
C TYR A 114 10.81 -6.26 9.27
N GLY A 115 11.99 -5.82 9.71
CA GLY A 115 13.27 -6.44 9.41
C GLY A 115 13.93 -5.89 8.14
N MET A 116 15.23 -6.15 7.99
CA MET A 116 16.00 -5.66 6.84
C MET A 116 15.71 -6.50 5.59
N PRO A 117 15.33 -5.89 4.45
CA PRO A 117 15.18 -6.60 3.18
C PRO A 117 16.49 -7.20 2.69
N LYS A 118 16.41 -8.34 1.99
CA LYS A 118 17.56 -8.96 1.33
C LYS A 118 17.63 -8.55 -0.14
N PRO A 119 18.84 -8.48 -0.73
CA PRO A 119 18.99 -8.19 -2.15
C PRO A 119 18.39 -9.29 -3.04
N VAL A 120 17.81 -8.88 -4.16
CA VAL A 120 17.22 -9.74 -5.18
C VAL A 120 18.13 -9.77 -6.41
N ALA A 121 18.31 -10.94 -7.01
CA ALA A 121 19.06 -11.06 -8.25
C ALA A 121 18.37 -10.29 -9.40
N ARG A 122 19.12 -9.45 -10.12
CA ARG A 122 18.58 -8.56 -11.16
C ARG A 122 17.78 -9.30 -12.24
N ASN A 123 18.23 -10.49 -12.62
CA ASN A 123 17.59 -11.34 -13.63
C ASN A 123 16.26 -11.97 -13.18
N ARG A 124 15.86 -11.77 -11.93
CA ARG A 124 14.58 -12.21 -11.37
C ARG A 124 13.55 -11.07 -11.30
N VAL A 125 13.92 -9.85 -11.77
CA VAL A 125 13.07 -8.66 -11.73
C VAL A 125 12.86 -8.12 -13.14
N ILE A 126 11.60 -8.03 -13.55
CA ILE A 126 11.14 -7.46 -14.81
C ILE A 126 10.71 -6.02 -14.54
N ALA A 127 11.18 -5.07 -15.34
CA ALA A 127 10.65 -3.72 -15.28
C ALA A 127 9.22 -3.69 -15.83
N HIS A 128 8.33 -2.93 -15.21
CA HIS A 128 6.90 -2.88 -15.58
C HIS A 128 6.67 -2.58 -17.08
N ASP A 129 7.52 -1.78 -17.68
CA ASP A 129 7.49 -1.38 -19.10
C ASP A 129 8.16 -2.40 -20.05
N GLU A 130 8.71 -3.50 -19.52
CA GLU A 130 9.22 -4.65 -20.23
C GLU A 130 8.33 -5.89 -20.08
N LEU A 131 7.22 -5.76 -19.32
CA LEU A 131 6.32 -6.87 -19.08
C LEU A 131 5.55 -7.23 -20.35
N MET A 132 5.57 -8.52 -20.71
CA MET A 132 4.87 -9.09 -21.86
C MET A 132 3.83 -10.10 -21.38
N ILE A 133 2.71 -9.63 -20.84
CA ILE A 133 1.55 -10.43 -20.40
C ILE A 133 0.28 -9.76 -20.89
N ASP A 134 -0.48 -10.44 -21.74
CA ASP A 134 -1.62 -9.86 -22.46
C ASP A 134 -2.77 -9.41 -21.53
N ASP A 135 -3.01 -10.12 -20.42
CA ASP A 135 -4.17 -9.87 -19.54
C ASP A 135 -3.85 -8.93 -18.36
N VAL A 136 -2.66 -8.36 -18.28
CA VAL A 136 -2.26 -7.44 -17.22
C VAL A 136 -2.00 -6.06 -17.78
N LEU A 137 -2.87 -5.10 -17.46
CA LEU A 137 -2.62 -3.69 -17.71
C LEU A 137 -1.85 -3.10 -16.52
N VAL A 138 -0.69 -2.54 -16.79
CA VAL A 138 0.13 -1.85 -15.78
C VAL A 138 -0.03 -0.34 -15.94
N LEU A 139 -0.34 0.34 -14.85
CA LEU A 139 -0.56 1.78 -14.82
C LEU A 139 0.43 2.42 -13.84
N GLU A 140 1.19 3.41 -14.30
CA GLU A 140 1.95 4.26 -13.39
C GLU A 140 0.97 5.17 -12.63
N THR A 141 0.97 5.05 -11.31
CA THR A 141 0.08 5.78 -10.41
C THR A 141 0.88 6.48 -9.30
N PRO A 142 1.79 7.41 -9.67
CA PRO A 142 2.61 8.12 -8.70
C PRO A 142 1.75 9.02 -7.81
N GLY A 143 2.25 9.27 -6.60
CA GLY A 143 1.59 10.13 -5.59
C GLY A 143 2.03 9.72 -4.21
N HIS A 144 1.64 8.53 -3.76
CA HIS A 144 2.17 7.89 -2.55
C HIS A 144 3.69 7.64 -2.66
N ALA A 145 4.12 7.15 -3.79
CA ALA A 145 5.53 7.00 -4.14
C ALA A 145 5.75 7.30 -5.63
N ALA A 146 6.93 7.81 -6.00
CA ALA A 146 7.28 8.12 -7.39
C ALA A 146 7.44 6.88 -8.29
N HIS A 147 7.45 5.70 -7.69
CA HIS A 147 7.58 4.40 -8.34
C HIS A 147 6.34 3.52 -8.09
N HIS A 148 5.20 4.13 -7.82
CA HIS A 148 3.96 3.42 -7.55
C HIS A 148 3.30 2.96 -8.86
N LEU A 149 2.80 1.73 -8.85
CA LEU A 149 2.04 1.09 -9.91
C LEU A 149 0.70 0.60 -9.39
N SER A 150 -0.30 0.63 -10.25
CA SER A 150 -1.53 -0.13 -10.09
C SER A 150 -1.62 -1.15 -11.23
N PHE A 151 -2.26 -2.28 -10.95
CA PHE A 151 -2.41 -3.36 -11.92
C PHE A 151 -3.88 -3.67 -12.14
N CYS A 152 -4.29 -3.74 -13.39
CA CYS A 152 -5.59 -4.28 -13.74
C CYS A 152 -5.38 -5.66 -14.38
N TYR A 153 -5.91 -6.69 -13.74
CA TYR A 153 -5.92 -8.06 -14.26
C TYR A 153 -7.34 -8.50 -14.51
N LYS A 154 -7.69 -8.64 -15.79
CA LYS A 154 -9.07 -8.90 -16.22
C LYS A 154 -10.01 -7.85 -15.61
N ASP A 155 -10.92 -8.28 -14.76
CA ASP A 155 -11.97 -7.48 -14.09
C ASP A 155 -11.57 -7.10 -12.62
N ARG A 156 -10.28 -6.96 -12.30
CA ARG A 156 -9.76 -6.70 -10.94
C ARG A 156 -8.75 -5.59 -10.95
N LEU A 157 -8.95 -4.57 -10.12
CA LEU A 157 -8.02 -3.47 -9.95
C LEU A 157 -7.23 -3.64 -8.64
N PHE A 158 -5.94 -3.92 -8.73
CA PHE A 158 -4.99 -3.89 -7.61
C PHE A 158 -4.41 -2.48 -7.54
N ALA A 159 -5.03 -1.65 -6.72
CA ALA A 159 -4.76 -0.21 -6.70
C ALA A 159 -3.50 0.17 -5.91
N GLY A 160 -2.96 -0.75 -5.09
CA GLY A 160 -1.94 -0.37 -4.13
C GLY A 160 -2.46 0.71 -3.20
N GLU A 161 -1.64 1.72 -2.92
CA GLU A 161 -2.00 2.87 -2.10
C GLU A 161 -2.41 4.11 -2.93
N ALA A 162 -2.57 3.96 -4.26
CA ALA A 162 -3.10 5.03 -5.10
C ALA A 162 -4.58 5.36 -4.80
N ALA A 163 -5.26 4.47 -4.08
CA ALA A 163 -6.64 4.66 -3.60
C ALA A 163 -6.72 4.76 -2.06
N GLY A 164 -5.61 5.06 -1.38
CA GLY A 164 -5.52 5.16 0.07
C GLY A 164 -5.43 3.82 0.79
N ILE A 165 -5.53 3.86 2.10
CA ILE A 165 -5.62 2.69 2.98
C ILE A 165 -7.09 2.35 3.18
N HIS A 166 -7.43 1.08 3.02
CA HIS A 166 -8.77 0.56 3.25
C HIS A 166 -8.72 -0.61 4.25
N LEU A 167 -9.57 -0.56 5.27
CA LEU A 167 -9.71 -1.62 6.27
C LEU A 167 -11.19 -1.90 6.54
N ILE A 168 -11.50 -3.11 6.97
CA ILE A 168 -12.82 -3.45 7.51
C ILE A 168 -12.69 -3.67 9.02
N ILE A 169 -13.21 -2.73 9.79
CA ILE A 169 -13.15 -2.74 11.25
C ILE A 169 -14.51 -3.12 11.83
N LYS A 170 -14.63 -4.34 12.35
CA LYS A 170 -15.90 -4.87 12.90
C LYS A 170 -17.08 -4.64 11.95
N GLY A 171 -16.88 -4.96 10.66
CA GLY A 171 -17.90 -4.85 9.62
C GLY A 171 -18.15 -3.43 9.11
N SER A 172 -17.37 -2.44 9.51
CA SER A 172 -17.44 -1.07 9.01
C SER A 172 -16.23 -0.73 8.16
N GLU A 173 -16.47 -0.07 7.04
CA GLU A 173 -15.38 0.48 6.20
C GLU A 173 -14.64 1.58 6.98
N TYR A 174 -13.32 1.53 6.88
CA TYR A 174 -12.40 2.57 7.32
C TYR A 174 -11.49 2.91 6.15
N MET A 175 -11.31 4.19 5.88
CA MET A 175 -10.43 4.63 4.81
C MET A 175 -9.68 5.90 5.23
N ARG A 176 -8.37 5.94 4.97
CA ARG A 176 -7.54 7.11 5.16
C ARG A 176 -6.56 7.34 4.02
N PRO A 177 -6.05 8.56 3.86
CA PRO A 177 -4.97 8.83 2.93
C PRO A 177 -3.70 8.04 3.26
N ALA A 178 -2.96 7.69 2.20
CA ALA A 178 -1.64 7.08 2.25
C ALA A 178 -0.61 8.12 1.78
N THR A 179 -0.20 9.00 2.69
CA THR A 179 0.59 10.21 2.37
C THR A 179 1.87 10.27 3.21
N PRO A 180 2.91 9.49 2.85
CA PRO A 180 4.19 9.50 3.57
C PRO A 180 4.89 10.87 3.46
N PRO A 181 5.95 11.15 4.22
CA PRO A 181 6.63 12.45 4.26
C PRO A 181 7.14 12.99 2.92
N VAL A 182 7.24 12.17 1.88
CA VAL A 182 7.48 12.58 0.48
C VAL A 182 6.26 12.23 -0.35
N TYR A 183 5.22 13.06 -0.25
CA TYR A 183 3.94 12.87 -0.93
C TYR A 183 3.77 13.89 -2.06
N PHE A 184 3.16 13.45 -3.18
CA PHE A 184 2.94 14.27 -4.36
C PHE A 184 1.43 14.41 -4.63
N PHE A 185 0.80 15.43 -4.04
CA PHE A 185 -0.66 15.62 -4.08
C PHE A 185 -1.22 15.65 -5.52
N GLU A 186 -0.68 16.53 -6.38
CA GLU A 186 -1.17 16.67 -7.76
C GLU A 186 -0.97 15.39 -8.59
N SER A 187 0.08 14.61 -8.29
CA SER A 187 0.31 13.32 -8.93
C SER A 187 -0.71 12.28 -8.46
N SER A 188 -1.07 12.28 -7.17
CA SER A 188 -2.13 11.40 -6.64
C SER A 188 -3.48 11.70 -7.29
N VAL A 189 -3.84 12.98 -7.42
CA VAL A 189 -5.10 13.36 -8.09
C VAL A 189 -5.11 12.85 -9.53
N ARG A 190 -4.03 13.06 -10.29
CA ARG A 190 -3.92 12.54 -11.66
C ARG A 190 -3.99 11.01 -11.73
N SER A 191 -3.38 10.32 -10.77
CA SER A 191 -3.42 8.87 -10.69
C SER A 191 -4.85 8.35 -10.45
N ILE A 192 -5.60 9.00 -9.57
CA ILE A 192 -7.02 8.70 -9.33
C ILE A 192 -7.83 8.94 -10.62
N GLU A 193 -7.59 10.03 -11.34
CA GLU A 193 -8.26 10.32 -12.61
C GLU A 193 -7.97 9.28 -13.70
N ILE A 194 -6.72 8.77 -13.74
CA ILE A 194 -6.33 7.69 -14.67
C ILE A 194 -7.09 6.41 -14.34
N LEU A 195 -7.08 6.00 -13.06
CA LEU A 195 -7.78 4.81 -12.60
C LEU A 195 -9.29 4.90 -12.78
N SER A 196 -9.87 6.09 -12.63
CA SER A 196 -11.31 6.33 -12.80
C SER A 196 -11.80 6.24 -14.26
N LYS A 197 -10.88 6.16 -15.24
CA LYS A 197 -11.22 5.94 -16.65
C LYS A 197 -11.38 4.47 -17.02
N LEU A 198 -10.92 3.56 -16.16
CA LEU A 198 -11.20 2.13 -16.31
C LEU A 198 -12.68 1.86 -16.08
N ASP A 199 -13.18 0.73 -16.60
CA ASP A 199 -14.51 0.25 -16.24
C ASP A 199 -14.62 0.02 -14.73
N ASP A 200 -15.82 0.15 -14.18
CA ASP A 200 -16.03 -0.15 -12.75
C ASP A 200 -15.84 -1.63 -12.47
N MET A 201 -15.02 -1.94 -11.49
CA MET A 201 -14.66 -3.31 -11.13
C MET A 201 -14.30 -3.40 -9.64
N PRO A 202 -14.22 -4.60 -9.06
CA PRO A 202 -13.68 -4.80 -7.72
C PRO A 202 -12.26 -4.24 -7.59
N ILE A 203 -12.00 -3.55 -6.47
CA ILE A 203 -10.72 -2.94 -6.13
C ILE A 203 -10.08 -3.65 -4.94
N TYR A 204 -8.78 -3.96 -5.06
CA TYR A 204 -8.01 -4.76 -4.13
C TYR A 204 -6.94 -3.92 -3.48
N PHE A 205 -6.86 -3.99 -2.14
CA PHE A 205 -5.95 -3.21 -1.33
C PHE A 205 -4.91 -4.09 -0.64
N PRO A 206 -3.63 -3.69 -0.63
CA PRO A 206 -2.58 -4.39 0.12
C PRO A 206 -2.72 -4.16 1.63
N HIS A 207 -3.27 -3.01 2.06
CA HIS A 207 -3.71 -2.76 3.42
C HIS A 207 -5.16 -3.22 3.59
N PHE A 208 -5.33 -4.49 3.49
CA PHE A 208 -6.32 -5.46 3.90
C PHE A 208 -7.74 -5.27 3.38
N GLY A 209 -8.04 -5.99 2.32
CA GLY A 209 -9.41 -6.17 1.86
C GLY A 209 -9.65 -5.77 0.42
N LYS A 210 -10.91 -5.83 0.03
CA LYS A 210 -11.38 -5.40 -1.28
C LYS A 210 -12.68 -4.62 -1.17
N GLY A 211 -12.90 -3.76 -2.16
CA GLY A 211 -14.17 -3.09 -2.39
C GLY A 211 -14.84 -3.59 -3.66
N GLU A 212 -16.16 -3.52 -3.72
CA GLU A 212 -16.95 -4.02 -4.85
C GLU A 212 -16.94 -3.07 -6.06
N SER A 213 -16.62 -1.78 -5.88
CA SER A 213 -16.63 -0.76 -6.93
C SER A 213 -15.40 0.14 -6.82
N SER A 214 -14.52 0.08 -7.81
CA SER A 214 -13.37 0.97 -7.94
C SER A 214 -13.80 2.43 -8.08
N HIS A 215 -14.82 2.72 -8.86
CA HIS A 215 -15.32 4.09 -9.06
C HIS A 215 -15.81 4.71 -7.75
N ARG A 216 -16.53 3.94 -6.91
CA ARG A 216 -16.98 4.42 -5.59
C ARG A 216 -15.78 4.74 -4.69
N HIS A 217 -14.80 3.83 -4.61
CA HIS A 217 -13.63 4.02 -3.75
C HIS A 217 -12.74 5.17 -4.21
N LEU A 218 -12.44 5.26 -5.51
CA LEU A 218 -11.62 6.33 -6.06
C LEU A 218 -12.27 7.71 -5.87
N ARG A 219 -13.60 7.82 -6.04
CA ARG A 219 -14.34 9.05 -5.76
C ARG A 219 -14.25 9.41 -4.27
N ASN A 220 -14.52 8.46 -3.38
CA ASN A 220 -14.44 8.67 -1.94
C ASN A 220 -13.04 9.11 -1.51
N TYR A 221 -12.00 8.53 -2.12
CA TYR A 221 -10.62 8.88 -1.83
C TYR A 221 -10.27 10.29 -2.32
N LEU A 222 -10.70 10.66 -3.53
CA LEU A 222 -10.51 12.01 -4.05
C LEU A 222 -11.20 13.06 -3.17
N ASP A 223 -12.43 12.78 -2.74
CA ASP A 223 -13.17 13.65 -1.83
C ASP A 223 -12.45 13.77 -0.48
N GLN A 224 -11.86 12.68 0.03
CA GLN A 224 -11.07 12.68 1.26
C GLN A 224 -9.80 13.52 1.14
N LEU A 225 -9.05 13.38 0.04
CA LEU A 225 -7.87 14.20 -0.22
C LEU A 225 -8.20 15.69 -0.27
N ASN A 226 -9.30 16.06 -0.91
CA ASN A 226 -9.75 17.45 -0.98
C ASN A 226 -10.18 17.98 0.39
N LEU A 227 -10.89 17.18 1.18
CA LEU A 227 -11.26 17.53 2.56
C LEU A 227 -10.01 17.79 3.40
N TRP A 228 -9.04 16.88 3.35
CA TRP A 228 -7.79 17.02 4.11
C TRP A 228 -6.98 18.25 3.67
N LYS A 229 -6.88 18.50 2.36
CA LYS A 229 -6.22 19.70 1.82
C LYS A 229 -6.84 20.98 2.37
N ASN A 230 -8.17 21.08 2.30
CA ASN A 230 -8.88 22.26 2.76
C ASN A 230 -8.73 22.47 4.27
N GLU A 231 -8.83 21.39 5.05
CA GLU A 231 -8.70 21.49 6.50
C GLU A 231 -7.27 21.86 6.91
N ILE A 232 -6.25 21.28 6.29
CA ILE A 232 -4.86 21.66 6.55
C ILE A 232 -4.63 23.15 6.24
N HIS A 233 -5.16 23.66 5.13
CA HIS A 233 -5.08 25.09 4.82
C HIS A 233 -5.77 25.93 5.91
N ASN A 234 -6.95 25.51 6.40
CA ASN A 234 -7.63 26.21 7.50
C ASN A 234 -6.75 26.24 8.75
N GLN A 235 -6.12 25.09 9.10
CA GLN A 235 -5.26 25.00 10.28
C GLN A 235 -3.96 25.81 10.14
N ILE A 236 -3.40 25.94 8.94
CA ILE A 236 -2.25 26.83 8.67
C ILE A 236 -2.57 28.29 9.01
N HIS A 237 -3.77 28.77 8.67
CA HIS A 237 -4.20 30.12 8.99
C HIS A 237 -4.31 30.40 10.50
N LEU A 238 -4.46 29.36 11.32
CA LEU A 238 -4.49 29.45 12.79
C LEU A 238 -3.08 29.39 13.41
N GLY A 239 -2.04 29.19 12.60
CA GLY A 239 -0.66 29.00 13.01
C GLY A 239 -0.16 27.56 12.77
N THR A 240 1.16 27.41 12.81
CA THR A 240 1.80 26.08 12.53
C THR A 240 2.15 25.30 13.80
N ASP A 241 2.05 25.93 14.98
CA ASP A 241 2.28 25.24 16.25
C ASP A 241 1.21 24.16 16.45
N ASP A 242 1.63 22.96 16.82
CA ASP A 242 0.77 21.80 17.08
C ASP A 242 -0.20 21.44 15.92
N ILE A 243 0.15 21.85 14.68
CA ILE A 243 -0.74 21.69 13.52
C ILE A 243 -1.10 20.21 13.26
N ILE A 244 -0.18 19.28 13.49
CA ILE A 244 -0.43 17.83 13.27
C ILE A 244 -1.50 17.34 14.25
N GLU A 245 -1.41 17.72 15.53
CA GLU A 245 -2.38 17.32 16.55
C GLU A 245 -3.75 17.94 16.28
N ARG A 246 -3.80 19.23 15.91
CA ARG A 246 -5.05 19.90 15.54
C ARG A 246 -5.71 19.26 14.31
N CYS A 247 -4.94 19.01 13.25
CA CYS A 247 -5.46 18.33 12.07
C CYS A 247 -5.96 16.91 12.41
N LEU A 248 -5.24 16.15 13.23
CA LEU A 248 -5.68 14.83 13.66
C LEU A 248 -7.03 14.87 14.37
N HIS A 249 -7.21 15.83 15.31
CA HIS A 249 -8.47 16.04 15.99
C HIS A 249 -9.60 16.34 15.01
N GLU A 250 -9.40 17.31 14.11
CA GLU A 250 -10.38 17.74 13.12
C GLU A 250 -10.75 16.60 12.15
N PHE A 251 -9.77 15.80 11.71
CA PHE A 251 -10.04 14.67 10.79
C PHE A 251 -10.83 13.56 11.48
N LEU A 252 -10.49 13.19 12.71
CA LEU A 252 -11.26 12.19 13.47
C LEU A 252 -12.70 12.65 13.74
N ASP A 253 -12.91 13.95 13.88
CA ASP A 253 -14.26 14.52 14.07
C ASP A 253 -15.04 14.63 12.76
N LYS A 254 -14.44 15.21 11.70
CA LYS A 254 -15.14 15.61 10.47
C LYS A 254 -15.15 14.56 9.37
N ASP A 255 -14.11 13.74 9.26
CA ASP A 255 -14.01 12.76 8.18
C ASP A 255 -14.80 11.50 8.50
N VAL A 256 -15.95 11.38 7.86
CA VAL A 256 -16.87 10.22 8.07
C VAL A 256 -16.21 8.88 7.73
N ARG A 257 -15.14 8.88 6.90
CA ARG A 257 -14.41 7.67 6.49
C ARG A 257 -13.51 7.14 7.60
N LEU A 258 -13.18 7.99 8.59
CA LEU A 258 -12.41 7.61 9.78
C LEU A 258 -13.28 7.11 10.95
N LYS A 259 -14.61 7.18 10.87
CA LYS A 259 -15.51 6.86 12.02
C LYS A 259 -15.33 5.44 12.57
N ALA A 260 -14.88 4.48 11.75
CA ALA A 260 -14.59 3.15 12.26
C ALA A 260 -13.35 3.10 13.17
N PHE A 261 -12.55 4.16 13.27
CA PHE A 261 -11.46 4.31 14.24
C PHE A 261 -11.94 4.05 15.67
N ASP A 262 -13.12 4.55 16.05
CA ASP A 262 -13.69 4.37 17.39
C ASP A 262 -13.95 2.89 17.75
N LYS A 263 -14.14 2.04 16.72
CA LYS A 263 -14.38 0.60 16.86
C LYS A 263 -13.11 -0.24 16.96
N MET A 264 -11.95 0.35 16.75
CA MET A 264 -10.65 -0.32 16.84
C MET A 264 -10.34 -0.75 18.27
N THR A 265 -9.47 -1.74 18.44
CA THR A 265 -8.86 -2.04 19.75
C THR A 265 -7.92 -0.90 20.16
N GLU A 266 -7.56 -0.82 21.43
CA GLU A 266 -6.66 0.25 21.88
C GLU A 266 -5.28 0.14 21.21
N GLU A 267 -4.78 -1.09 21.01
CA GLU A 267 -3.52 -1.32 20.32
C GLU A 267 -3.58 -0.87 18.85
N ASN A 268 -4.70 -1.17 18.15
CA ASN A 268 -4.90 -0.72 16.78
C ASN A 268 -5.02 0.81 16.70
N LYS A 269 -5.68 1.45 17.67
CA LYS A 269 -5.77 2.93 17.75
C LYS A 269 -4.40 3.57 17.94
N ILE A 270 -3.54 2.98 18.79
CA ILE A 270 -2.17 3.48 19.00
C ILE A 270 -1.37 3.46 17.69
N ARG A 271 -1.39 2.33 16.96
CA ARG A 271 -0.74 2.23 15.66
C ARG A 271 -1.35 3.24 14.68
N GLU A 272 -2.67 3.22 14.54
CA GLU A 272 -3.36 4.01 13.53
C GLU A 272 -3.22 5.52 13.78
N LYS A 273 -3.18 5.94 15.06
CA LYS A 273 -2.89 7.33 15.40
C LYS A 273 -1.50 7.75 14.92
N ALA A 274 -0.48 6.93 15.15
CA ALA A 274 0.87 7.20 14.67
C ALA A 274 0.94 7.25 13.13
N ASP A 275 0.22 6.36 12.45
CA ASP A 275 0.13 6.36 10.99
C ASP A 275 -0.59 7.61 10.45
N LEU A 276 -1.68 8.03 11.11
CA LEU A 276 -2.40 9.27 10.77
C LEU A 276 -1.50 10.50 10.96
N GLU A 277 -0.77 10.61 12.06
CA GLU A 277 0.17 11.70 12.30
C GLU A 277 1.27 11.76 11.23
N LEU A 278 1.80 10.59 10.82
CA LEU A 278 2.77 10.48 9.72
C LEU A 278 2.16 10.96 8.39
N CYS A 279 0.94 10.53 8.08
CA CYS A 279 0.22 10.92 6.87
C CYS A 279 -0.11 12.42 6.86
N ILE A 280 -0.57 12.97 7.97
CA ILE A 280 -0.85 14.41 8.11
C ILE A 280 0.43 15.22 7.87
N ASN A 281 1.57 14.80 8.44
CA ASN A 281 2.86 15.46 8.22
C ASN A 281 3.28 15.43 6.75
N GLY A 282 3.15 14.29 6.07
CA GLY A 282 3.45 14.17 4.64
C GLY A 282 2.54 15.06 3.79
N PHE A 283 1.24 15.04 4.09
CA PHE A 283 0.26 15.85 3.39
C PHE A 283 0.49 17.36 3.62
N PHE A 284 0.71 17.77 4.87
CA PHE A 284 1.04 19.16 5.24
C PHE A 284 2.25 19.67 4.44
N LYS A 285 3.35 18.91 4.40
CA LYS A 285 4.54 19.27 3.62
C LYS A 285 4.23 19.42 2.13
N ALA A 286 3.38 18.56 1.58
CA ALA A 286 3.01 18.58 0.17
C ALA A 286 2.14 19.79 -0.22
N VAL A 287 1.29 20.28 0.68
CA VAL A 287 0.33 21.37 0.36
C VAL A 287 0.72 22.73 0.91
N SER A 288 1.61 22.81 1.90
CA SER A 288 2.11 24.09 2.44
C SER A 288 3.07 24.81 1.50
N SER A 289 3.58 24.14 0.45
CA SER A 289 4.44 24.70 -0.58
C SER A 289 3.70 25.08 -1.86
N LEU A 290 2.38 24.86 -1.91
CA LEU A 290 1.47 25.26 -2.98
C LEU A 290 0.82 26.59 -2.64
#